data_3020659c8a4f86a19014dcb670d8549a
#
_entry.id   3020659c8a4f86a19014dcb670d8549a
#
_cell.length_a   1.000
_cell.length_b   1.000
_cell.length_c   1.000
_cell.angle_alpha   90.00
_cell.angle_beta   90.00
_cell.angle_gamma   90.00
#
_symmetry.space_group_name_H-M   'P 1'
#
loop_
_entity.id
_entity.type
_entity.pdbx_description
1 polymer ?
#
loop_
_entity_poly.entity_id
_entity_poly.type
_entity_poly.pdbx_seq_one_letter_code
_entity_poly.pdbx_strand_id
1 'polypeptide(L)'
;MSAIRFRDVHKRYDKATVDTIRKVDLDIETGEFVVFVGPSGCGKSTLLRMVAGLEDISSGELSISGKRVNETPPSRRGVAMVFQSYALYPHMTVYDNMAFGLKQAKTDKTTIDQRVRKASKILQLDLLLQRLPKALSGGQRQRVAIGRAIVREPAVFLFDEPLSNLDAALRVQTRLEIAKLHKDIGTASMIYVTHDQVEAMTLADKIVLLNAGEAVQRDGSVAQFGAPLELYHHPVNKFVAGFIGSPKMNFIAARLVRADARLATARVGDVECQAEVDARKLPADAEVTLGVRPEHVQIAATPGPNVVTGLVAFVEQLGEASYLYVRLAGGELVTVRESGQATVAVGNPIQLHFPPDSLHLFNDADIAMPRTVGGDLLSHPMVAGVSITRSAKTAA
;
A
#
# COMPACT_ATOMS: atom_id res chain seq x y z
N MET A 1 -20.18 10.14 -3.31
CA MET A 1 -20.51 9.38 -4.56
C MET A 1 -19.23 8.75 -5.05
N SER A 2 -19.24 7.46 -5.42
CA SER A 2 -18.03 6.79 -5.91
C SER A 2 -17.58 7.41 -7.22
N ALA A 3 -16.28 7.81 -7.26
CA ALA A 3 -15.63 8.27 -8.48
C ALA A 3 -15.36 7.12 -9.45
N ILE A 4 -15.02 5.94 -8.91
CA ILE A 4 -14.73 4.74 -9.69
C ILE A 4 -15.36 3.55 -8.96
N ARG A 5 -15.98 2.67 -9.73
CA ARG A 5 -16.62 1.47 -9.21
C ARG A 5 -16.30 0.27 -10.09
N PHE A 6 -15.79 -0.78 -9.47
CA PHE A 6 -15.61 -2.10 -10.06
C PHE A 6 -16.69 -3.04 -9.52
N ARG A 7 -17.28 -3.86 -10.38
CA ARG A 7 -18.24 -4.90 -10.01
C ARG A 7 -17.92 -6.17 -10.76
N ASP A 8 -17.50 -7.19 -10.03
CA ASP A 8 -17.12 -8.50 -10.51
C ASP A 8 -16.19 -8.42 -11.74
N VAL A 9 -15.17 -7.54 -11.67
CA VAL A 9 -14.30 -7.28 -12.82
C VAL A 9 -13.27 -8.37 -12.94
N HIS A 10 -13.16 -8.91 -14.18
CA HIS A 10 -12.21 -9.93 -14.59
C HIS A 10 -11.37 -9.49 -15.79
N LYS A 11 -10.13 -9.97 -15.82
CA LYS A 11 -9.26 -9.88 -17.00
C LYS A 11 -8.56 -11.19 -17.25
N ARG A 12 -8.76 -11.72 -18.44
CA ARG A 12 -7.99 -12.83 -18.99
C ARG A 12 -7.37 -12.39 -20.30
N TYR A 13 -6.09 -12.62 -20.47
CA TYR A 13 -5.41 -12.38 -21.74
C TYR A 13 -5.65 -13.54 -22.72
N ASP A 14 -5.60 -13.24 -24.01
CA ASP A 14 -5.71 -14.25 -25.07
C ASP A 14 -4.70 -15.37 -24.83
N LYS A 15 -5.15 -16.63 -24.98
CA LYS A 15 -4.38 -17.86 -24.73
C LYS A 15 -4.02 -18.12 -23.26
N ALA A 16 -4.35 -17.27 -22.30
CA ALA A 16 -4.16 -17.57 -20.89
C ALA A 16 -5.25 -18.54 -20.40
N THR A 17 -4.86 -19.52 -19.59
CA THR A 17 -5.78 -20.48 -18.98
C THR A 17 -6.39 -19.96 -17.69
N VAL A 18 -5.78 -18.93 -17.09
CA VAL A 18 -6.18 -18.35 -15.82
C VAL A 18 -6.38 -16.83 -15.93
N ASP A 19 -7.19 -16.29 -15.06
CA ASP A 19 -7.41 -14.85 -14.99
C ASP A 19 -6.20 -14.13 -14.37
N THR A 20 -5.78 -13.02 -14.97
CA THR A 20 -4.80 -12.11 -14.39
C THR A 20 -5.45 -11.23 -13.33
N ILE A 21 -6.69 -10.82 -13.57
CA ILE A 21 -7.55 -10.13 -12.61
C ILE A 21 -8.82 -10.93 -12.48
N ARG A 22 -9.23 -11.20 -11.23
CA ARG A 22 -10.40 -12.01 -10.93
C ARG A 22 -11.20 -11.41 -9.80
N LYS A 23 -12.52 -11.28 -10.02
CA LYS A 23 -13.52 -10.91 -9.03
C LYS A 23 -13.12 -9.65 -8.24
N VAL A 24 -12.90 -8.54 -8.96
CA VAL A 24 -12.62 -7.27 -8.30
C VAL A 24 -13.92 -6.52 -8.08
N ASP A 25 -14.27 -6.36 -6.80
CA ASP A 25 -15.34 -5.49 -6.30
C ASP A 25 -14.69 -4.39 -5.47
N LEU A 26 -14.79 -3.13 -5.93
CA LEU A 26 -14.11 -2.00 -5.30
C LEU A 26 -14.88 -0.70 -5.56
N ASP A 27 -15.04 0.10 -4.51
CA ASP A 27 -15.57 1.45 -4.59
C ASP A 27 -14.50 2.46 -4.15
N ILE A 28 -14.15 3.39 -5.04
CA ILE A 28 -13.24 4.52 -4.78
C ILE A 28 -14.09 5.78 -4.75
N GLU A 29 -14.08 6.47 -3.63
CA GLU A 29 -14.86 7.68 -3.44
C GLU A 29 -14.23 8.90 -4.15
N THR A 30 -15.04 9.93 -4.41
CA THR A 30 -14.56 11.17 -5.02
C THR A 30 -13.56 11.85 -4.07
N GLY A 31 -12.39 12.22 -4.62
CA GLY A 31 -11.31 12.85 -3.86
C GLY A 31 -10.41 11.89 -3.09
N GLU A 32 -10.65 10.57 -3.11
CA GLU A 32 -9.75 9.61 -2.46
C GLU A 32 -8.45 9.40 -3.24
N PHE A 33 -7.37 9.24 -2.48
CA PHE A 33 -6.08 8.75 -2.97
C PHE A 33 -5.96 7.25 -2.67
N VAL A 34 -6.14 6.42 -3.68
CA VAL A 34 -6.07 4.96 -3.54
C VAL A 34 -4.78 4.42 -4.14
N VAL A 35 -4.05 3.61 -3.37
CA VAL A 35 -2.79 3.00 -3.81
C VAL A 35 -2.97 1.51 -4.04
N PHE A 36 -2.62 1.04 -5.24
CA PHE A 36 -2.58 -0.39 -5.57
C PHE A 36 -1.18 -0.93 -5.29
N VAL A 37 -1.06 -1.90 -4.40
CA VAL A 37 0.18 -2.58 -4.06
C VAL A 37 0.04 -4.09 -4.22
N GLY A 38 1.15 -4.80 -4.25
CA GLY A 38 1.18 -6.25 -4.33
C GLY A 38 2.45 -6.76 -4.99
N PRO A 39 2.67 -8.07 -5.00
CA PRO A 39 3.84 -8.69 -5.63
C PRO A 39 3.97 -8.36 -7.11
N SER A 40 5.16 -8.60 -7.68
CA SER A 40 5.36 -8.46 -9.12
C SER A 40 4.43 -9.41 -9.88
N GLY A 41 3.83 -8.92 -10.97
CA GLY A 41 2.93 -9.72 -11.80
C GLY A 41 1.51 -9.93 -11.25
N CYS A 42 1.13 -9.34 -10.10
CA CYS A 42 -0.22 -9.49 -9.53
C CYS A 42 -1.32 -8.70 -10.28
N GLY A 43 -0.99 -7.94 -11.33
CA GLY A 43 -1.97 -7.24 -12.16
C GLY A 43 -2.22 -5.77 -11.81
N LYS A 44 -1.41 -5.12 -10.98
CA LYS A 44 -1.55 -3.68 -10.62
C LYS A 44 -1.70 -2.76 -11.83
N SER A 45 -0.70 -2.80 -12.72
CA SER A 45 -0.72 -1.98 -13.95
C SER A 45 -1.84 -2.40 -14.91
N THR A 46 -2.21 -3.69 -14.94
CA THR A 46 -3.37 -4.16 -15.73
C THR A 46 -4.65 -3.51 -15.22
N LEU A 47 -4.88 -3.53 -13.90
CA LEU A 47 -6.06 -2.92 -13.28
C LEU A 47 -6.10 -1.40 -13.54
N LEU A 48 -4.95 -0.73 -13.40
CA LEU A 48 -4.83 0.69 -13.71
C LEU A 48 -5.13 0.99 -15.19
N ARG A 49 -4.59 0.17 -16.11
CA ARG A 49 -4.80 0.33 -17.56
C ARG A 49 -6.24 0.04 -17.98
N MET A 50 -6.95 -0.86 -17.29
CA MET A 50 -8.38 -1.06 -17.50
C MET A 50 -9.17 0.20 -17.13
N VAL A 51 -8.82 0.92 -16.05
CA VAL A 51 -9.44 2.22 -15.71
C VAL A 51 -9.14 3.25 -16.81
N ALA A 52 -7.89 3.29 -17.30
CA ALA A 52 -7.50 4.19 -18.38
C ALA A 52 -8.19 3.88 -19.72
N GLY A 53 -8.71 2.66 -19.91
CA GLY A 53 -9.23 2.16 -21.19
C GLY A 53 -8.13 1.78 -22.19
N LEU A 54 -6.93 1.51 -21.68
CA LEU A 54 -5.79 1.01 -22.46
C LEU A 54 -5.73 -0.52 -22.45
N GLU A 55 -6.60 -1.15 -21.65
CA GLU A 55 -6.74 -2.59 -21.55
C GLU A 55 -8.23 -2.91 -21.41
N ASP A 56 -8.72 -3.88 -22.17
CA ASP A 56 -10.11 -4.29 -22.16
C ASP A 56 -10.43 -5.16 -20.94
N ILE A 57 -11.64 -5.02 -20.42
CA ILE A 57 -12.21 -5.86 -19.38
C ILE A 57 -12.80 -7.11 -20.03
N SER A 58 -12.49 -8.31 -19.51
CA SER A 58 -13.03 -9.55 -20.05
C SER A 58 -14.47 -9.82 -19.63
N SER A 59 -14.80 -9.51 -18.36
CA SER A 59 -16.18 -9.55 -17.83
C SER A 59 -16.30 -8.64 -16.62
N GLY A 60 -17.53 -8.39 -16.17
CA GLY A 60 -17.85 -7.45 -15.09
C GLY A 60 -18.09 -6.05 -15.60
N GLU A 61 -18.16 -5.09 -14.67
CA GLU A 61 -18.48 -3.70 -14.97
C GLU A 61 -17.51 -2.73 -14.30
N LEU A 62 -17.04 -1.75 -15.06
CA LEU A 62 -16.32 -0.59 -14.58
C LEU A 62 -17.14 0.67 -14.85
N SER A 63 -17.37 1.46 -13.80
CA SER A 63 -18.03 2.75 -13.91
C SER A 63 -17.12 3.87 -13.38
N ILE A 64 -17.12 5.02 -14.06
CA ILE A 64 -16.42 6.25 -13.66
C ILE A 64 -17.48 7.36 -13.58
N SER A 65 -17.53 8.05 -12.45
CA SER A 65 -18.53 9.11 -12.18
C SER A 65 -19.97 8.66 -12.48
N GLY A 66 -20.30 7.43 -12.09
CA GLY A 66 -21.61 6.81 -12.27
C GLY A 66 -21.94 6.34 -13.69
N LYS A 67 -21.01 6.46 -14.64
CA LYS A 67 -21.19 5.99 -16.02
C LYS A 67 -20.37 4.74 -16.27
N ARG A 68 -21.00 3.70 -16.81
CA ARG A 68 -20.29 2.50 -17.28
C ARG A 68 -19.37 2.88 -18.44
N VAL A 69 -18.09 2.42 -18.36
CA VAL A 69 -17.04 2.84 -19.30
C VAL A 69 -16.33 1.69 -20.00
N ASN A 70 -16.84 0.45 -19.90
CA ASN A 70 -16.20 -0.71 -20.51
C ASN A 70 -15.85 -0.48 -22.00
N GLU A 71 -16.78 0.03 -22.79
CA GLU A 71 -16.65 0.29 -24.22
C GLU A 71 -16.25 1.74 -24.56
N THR A 72 -16.05 2.58 -23.50
CA THR A 72 -15.68 3.98 -23.71
C THR A 72 -14.19 4.10 -24.02
N PRO A 73 -13.81 4.75 -25.13
CA PRO A 73 -12.38 4.91 -25.49
C PRO A 73 -11.65 5.79 -24.45
N PRO A 74 -10.33 5.61 -24.28
CA PRO A 74 -9.50 6.32 -23.27
C PRO A 74 -9.69 7.84 -23.26
N SER A 75 -9.81 8.45 -24.43
CA SER A 75 -9.93 9.90 -24.59
C SER A 75 -11.24 10.49 -24.02
N ARG A 76 -12.25 9.65 -23.82
CA ARG A 76 -13.60 10.07 -23.35
C ARG A 76 -13.91 9.64 -21.91
N ARG A 77 -12.99 8.99 -21.20
CA ARG A 77 -13.20 8.53 -19.82
C ARG A 77 -13.03 9.60 -18.76
N GLY A 78 -12.54 10.80 -19.12
CA GLY A 78 -12.29 11.88 -18.16
C GLY A 78 -11.11 11.60 -17.22
N VAL A 79 -10.19 10.73 -17.60
CA VAL A 79 -9.00 10.36 -16.82
C VAL A 79 -7.73 10.93 -17.44
N ALA A 80 -6.69 11.11 -16.62
CA ALA A 80 -5.34 11.42 -17.08
C ALA A 80 -4.34 10.46 -16.47
N MET A 81 -3.40 9.94 -17.27
CA MET A 81 -2.42 8.94 -16.85
C MET A 81 -1.00 9.48 -16.93
N VAL A 82 -0.24 9.27 -15.87
CA VAL A 82 1.20 9.50 -15.78
C VAL A 82 1.89 8.13 -15.85
N PHE A 83 2.68 7.92 -16.89
CA PHE A 83 3.38 6.67 -17.14
C PHE A 83 4.73 6.60 -16.43
N GLN A 84 5.20 5.41 -16.11
CA GLN A 84 6.50 5.13 -15.51
C GLN A 84 7.68 5.76 -16.30
N SER A 85 7.62 5.75 -17.63
CA SER A 85 8.64 6.34 -18.51
C SER A 85 8.47 7.85 -18.74
N TYR A 86 7.51 8.50 -18.04
CA TYR A 86 7.07 9.87 -18.23
C TYR A 86 6.46 10.16 -19.63
N ALA A 87 6.86 9.44 -20.67
CA ALA A 87 6.38 9.52 -22.06
C ALA A 87 6.32 10.96 -22.59
N LEU A 88 7.36 11.78 -22.31
CA LEU A 88 7.46 13.15 -22.82
C LEU A 88 7.82 13.14 -24.30
N TYR A 89 7.28 14.10 -25.04
CA TYR A 89 7.65 14.33 -26.45
C TYR A 89 9.01 15.04 -26.50
N PRO A 90 10.09 14.38 -26.96
CA PRO A 90 11.46 14.88 -26.81
C PRO A 90 11.75 16.13 -27.65
N HIS A 91 11.00 16.36 -28.72
CA HIS A 91 11.12 17.50 -29.64
C HIS A 91 10.27 18.71 -29.25
N MET A 92 9.44 18.58 -28.20
CA MET A 92 8.57 19.64 -27.70
C MET A 92 9.16 20.28 -26.44
N THR A 93 8.96 21.57 -26.27
CA THR A 93 9.28 22.29 -25.03
C THR A 93 8.44 21.76 -23.85
N VAL A 94 8.79 22.12 -22.61
CA VAL A 94 7.96 21.85 -21.43
C VAL A 94 6.55 22.41 -21.62
N TYR A 95 6.45 23.66 -22.09
CA TYR A 95 5.17 24.29 -22.41
C TYR A 95 4.36 23.48 -23.42
N ASP A 96 4.98 23.09 -24.54
CA ASP A 96 4.30 22.35 -25.60
C ASP A 96 3.91 20.94 -25.17
N ASN A 97 4.73 20.26 -24.36
CA ASN A 97 4.37 18.98 -23.77
C ASN A 97 3.09 19.11 -22.92
N MET A 98 3.00 20.13 -22.06
CA MET A 98 1.82 20.36 -21.24
C MET A 98 0.60 20.77 -22.08
N ALA A 99 0.78 21.65 -23.07
CA ALA A 99 -0.28 22.16 -23.92
C ALA A 99 -0.83 21.14 -24.93
N PHE A 100 -0.08 20.07 -25.23
CA PHE A 100 -0.36 19.16 -26.35
C PHE A 100 -1.79 18.62 -26.35
N GLY A 101 -2.24 18.05 -25.23
CA GLY A 101 -3.59 17.47 -25.12
C GLY A 101 -4.71 18.50 -25.28
N LEU A 102 -4.50 19.74 -24.81
CA LEU A 102 -5.46 20.84 -24.96
C LEU A 102 -5.51 21.33 -26.41
N LYS A 103 -4.34 21.42 -27.10
CA LYS A 103 -4.29 21.75 -28.53
C LYS A 103 -5.05 20.72 -29.38
N GLN A 104 -4.90 19.41 -29.07
CA GLN A 104 -5.65 18.36 -29.75
C GLN A 104 -7.17 18.44 -29.51
N ALA A 105 -7.56 18.85 -28.29
CA ALA A 105 -8.96 19.09 -27.94
C ALA A 105 -9.53 20.40 -28.55
N LYS A 106 -8.73 21.11 -29.36
CA LYS A 106 -9.09 22.40 -29.98
C LYS A 106 -9.49 23.49 -28.98
N THR A 107 -8.92 23.45 -27.76
CA THR A 107 -9.07 24.48 -26.74
C THR A 107 -8.46 25.80 -27.25
N ASP A 108 -9.06 26.93 -26.91
CA ASP A 108 -8.56 28.26 -27.30
C ASP A 108 -7.18 28.56 -26.66
N LYS A 109 -6.39 29.42 -27.34
CA LYS A 109 -5.02 29.70 -26.95
C LYS A 109 -4.92 30.36 -25.56
N THR A 110 -5.88 31.19 -25.20
CA THR A 110 -5.90 31.91 -23.91
C THR A 110 -6.10 30.95 -22.77
N THR A 111 -7.07 30.06 -22.90
CA THR A 111 -7.33 28.97 -21.91
C THR A 111 -6.14 28.03 -21.78
N ILE A 112 -5.49 27.66 -22.92
CA ILE A 112 -4.28 26.83 -22.87
C ILE A 112 -3.18 27.52 -22.06
N ASP A 113 -2.88 28.78 -22.35
CA ASP A 113 -1.81 29.51 -21.64
C ASP A 113 -2.11 29.67 -20.15
N GLN A 114 -3.36 29.99 -19.79
CA GLN A 114 -3.80 30.06 -18.39
C GLN A 114 -3.61 28.76 -17.65
N ARG A 115 -4.06 27.63 -18.21
CA ARG A 115 -3.96 26.30 -17.58
C ARG A 115 -2.51 25.83 -17.47
N VAL A 116 -1.72 26.02 -18.52
CA VAL A 116 -0.29 25.66 -18.50
C VAL A 116 0.46 26.47 -17.44
N ARG A 117 0.25 27.80 -17.36
CA ARG A 117 0.91 28.63 -16.35
C ARG A 117 0.46 28.30 -14.93
N LYS A 118 -0.85 28.03 -14.72
CA LYS A 118 -1.35 27.58 -13.44
C LYS A 118 -0.68 26.28 -12.99
N ALA A 119 -0.62 25.28 -13.86
CA ALA A 119 0.03 23.99 -13.58
C ALA A 119 1.55 24.15 -13.39
N SER A 120 2.20 24.99 -14.22
CA SER A 120 3.63 25.34 -14.11
C SER A 120 3.96 25.92 -12.72
N LYS A 121 3.13 26.84 -12.23
CA LYS A 121 3.32 27.47 -10.91
C LYS A 121 3.20 26.45 -9.77
N ILE A 122 2.19 25.58 -9.82
CA ILE A 122 1.99 24.49 -8.82
C ILE A 122 3.24 23.57 -8.78
N LEU A 123 3.79 23.26 -9.96
CA LEU A 123 4.89 22.30 -10.13
C LEU A 123 6.29 22.95 -10.16
N GLN A 124 6.38 24.28 -9.93
CA GLN A 124 7.64 25.05 -9.95
C GLN A 124 8.42 24.86 -11.26
N LEU A 125 7.73 24.93 -12.41
CA LEU A 125 8.28 24.75 -13.74
C LEU A 125 8.39 26.08 -14.54
N ASP A 126 8.04 27.23 -13.96
CA ASP A 126 7.92 28.50 -14.66
C ASP A 126 9.18 28.88 -15.45
N LEU A 127 10.35 28.71 -14.83
CA LEU A 127 11.65 29.04 -15.47
C LEU A 127 12.09 27.96 -16.49
N LEU A 128 11.36 26.87 -16.60
CA LEU A 128 11.72 25.73 -17.44
C LEU A 128 10.81 25.58 -18.67
N LEU A 129 9.75 26.39 -18.79
CA LEU A 129 8.71 26.26 -19.83
C LEU A 129 9.25 26.18 -21.26
N GLN A 130 10.35 26.86 -21.55
CA GLN A 130 10.95 26.89 -22.89
C GLN A 130 12.05 25.84 -23.11
N ARG A 131 12.36 25.02 -22.08
CA ARG A 131 13.38 23.97 -22.20
C ARG A 131 12.82 22.71 -22.86
N LEU A 132 13.71 21.95 -23.51
CA LEU A 132 13.42 20.62 -24.03
C LEU A 132 13.65 19.57 -22.94
N PRO A 133 12.98 18.40 -22.98
CA PRO A 133 13.13 17.33 -21.99
C PRO A 133 14.58 16.87 -21.72
N LYS A 134 15.45 16.92 -22.75
CA LYS A 134 16.87 16.57 -22.62
C LYS A 134 17.66 17.48 -21.67
N ALA A 135 17.18 18.71 -21.44
CA ALA A 135 17.80 19.71 -20.57
C ALA A 135 17.20 19.70 -19.15
N LEU A 136 16.45 18.66 -18.77
CA LEU A 136 15.77 18.51 -17.49
C LEU A 136 16.34 17.36 -16.68
N SER A 137 16.36 17.51 -15.34
CA SER A 137 16.61 16.40 -14.41
C SER A 137 15.46 15.37 -14.43
N GLY A 138 15.66 14.19 -13.83
CA GLY A 138 14.64 13.14 -13.68
C GLY A 138 13.35 13.67 -13.05
N GLY A 139 13.45 14.32 -11.89
CA GLY A 139 12.31 14.92 -11.19
C GLY A 139 11.64 16.06 -11.97
N GLN A 140 12.42 16.87 -12.71
CA GLN A 140 11.83 17.89 -13.57
C GLN A 140 11.03 17.26 -14.71
N ARG A 141 11.52 16.19 -15.36
CA ARG A 141 10.78 15.46 -16.39
C ARG A 141 9.48 14.87 -15.83
N GLN A 142 9.53 14.31 -14.63
CA GLN A 142 8.34 13.78 -13.95
C GLN A 142 7.32 14.90 -13.69
N ARG A 143 7.74 16.03 -13.13
CA ARG A 143 6.84 17.19 -12.93
C ARG A 143 6.19 17.67 -14.23
N VAL A 144 6.91 17.63 -15.34
CA VAL A 144 6.32 17.93 -16.66
C VAL A 144 5.26 16.89 -17.05
N ALA A 145 5.49 15.61 -16.80
CA ALA A 145 4.50 14.56 -17.07
C ALA A 145 3.24 14.71 -16.20
N ILE A 146 3.41 15.05 -14.93
CA ILE A 146 2.30 15.40 -14.03
C ILE A 146 1.57 16.66 -14.53
N GLY A 147 2.31 17.70 -14.95
CA GLY A 147 1.74 18.93 -15.51
C GLY A 147 0.87 18.67 -16.74
N ARG A 148 1.31 17.77 -17.62
CA ARG A 148 0.54 17.33 -18.79
C ARG A 148 -0.80 16.67 -18.40
N ALA A 149 -0.84 16.02 -17.24
CA ALA A 149 -2.07 15.45 -16.69
C ALA A 149 -2.97 16.53 -16.07
N ILE A 150 -2.40 17.42 -15.25
CA ILE A 150 -3.13 18.47 -14.51
C ILE A 150 -3.86 19.44 -15.44
N VAL A 151 -3.23 19.89 -16.52
CA VAL A 151 -3.83 20.88 -17.45
C VAL A 151 -5.15 20.42 -18.06
N ARG A 152 -5.41 19.11 -18.05
CA ARG A 152 -6.65 18.52 -18.55
C ARG A 152 -7.80 18.56 -17.54
N GLU A 153 -7.51 18.88 -16.28
CA GLU A 153 -8.48 18.91 -15.17
C GLU A 153 -9.33 17.62 -15.14
N PRO A 154 -8.70 16.43 -15.05
CA PRO A 154 -9.44 15.19 -15.08
C PRO A 154 -10.19 14.94 -13.76
N ALA A 155 -11.25 14.12 -13.83
CA ALA A 155 -11.92 13.63 -12.62
C ALA A 155 -11.08 12.62 -11.85
N VAL A 156 -10.20 11.88 -12.56
CA VAL A 156 -9.34 10.85 -11.98
C VAL A 156 -7.93 10.94 -12.55
N PHE A 157 -6.93 10.96 -11.66
CA PHE A 157 -5.51 10.81 -12.01
C PHE A 157 -5.07 9.36 -11.83
N LEU A 158 -4.31 8.86 -12.77
CA LEU A 158 -3.75 7.52 -12.77
C LEU A 158 -2.23 7.60 -12.82
N PHE A 159 -1.54 6.97 -11.87
CA PHE A 159 -0.07 6.95 -11.78
C PHE A 159 0.45 5.51 -11.85
N ASP A 160 1.22 5.18 -12.88
CA ASP A 160 1.84 3.86 -13.07
C ASP A 160 3.31 3.93 -12.66
N GLU A 161 3.62 3.57 -11.41
CA GLU A 161 4.96 3.59 -10.80
C GLU A 161 5.78 4.86 -11.07
N PRO A 162 5.24 6.06 -10.80
CA PRO A 162 5.86 7.30 -11.27
C PRO A 162 7.21 7.62 -10.62
N LEU A 163 7.55 7.04 -9.44
CA LEU A 163 8.78 7.32 -8.71
C LEU A 163 9.87 6.27 -8.89
N SER A 164 9.62 5.18 -9.60
CA SER A 164 10.53 4.04 -9.72
C SER A 164 11.90 4.38 -10.35
N ASN A 165 11.93 5.40 -11.22
CA ASN A 165 13.14 5.84 -11.95
C ASN A 165 13.90 6.98 -11.26
N LEU A 166 13.60 7.29 -9.97
CA LEU A 166 14.23 8.35 -9.21
C LEU A 166 15.19 7.79 -8.16
N ASP A 167 16.24 8.56 -7.84
CA ASP A 167 17.08 8.31 -6.68
C ASP A 167 16.30 8.51 -5.37
N ALA A 168 16.84 8.01 -4.24
CA ALA A 168 16.15 7.98 -2.96
C ALA A 168 15.76 9.38 -2.46
N ALA A 169 16.65 10.37 -2.57
CA ALA A 169 16.38 11.73 -2.09
C ALA A 169 15.28 12.42 -2.91
N LEU A 170 15.36 12.30 -4.23
CA LEU A 170 14.39 12.87 -5.15
C LEU A 170 13.02 12.16 -5.03
N ARG A 171 13.02 10.84 -4.73
CA ARG A 171 11.78 10.08 -4.47
C ARG A 171 11.02 10.63 -3.26
N VAL A 172 11.72 10.90 -2.15
CA VAL A 172 11.11 11.50 -0.94
C VAL A 172 10.51 12.87 -1.27
N GLN A 173 11.26 13.74 -1.94
CA GLN A 173 10.78 15.07 -2.31
C GLN A 173 9.54 14.99 -3.21
N THR A 174 9.59 14.18 -4.26
CA THR A 174 8.49 14.08 -5.22
C THR A 174 7.24 13.45 -4.62
N ARG A 175 7.40 12.49 -3.68
CA ARG A 175 6.27 11.95 -2.92
C ARG A 175 5.54 13.04 -2.15
N LEU A 176 6.26 13.94 -1.48
CA LEU A 176 5.66 15.09 -0.79
C LEU A 176 4.96 16.05 -1.76
N GLU A 177 5.53 16.27 -2.95
CA GLU A 177 4.92 17.08 -4.00
C GLU A 177 3.59 16.47 -4.50
N ILE A 178 3.53 15.14 -4.69
CA ILE A 178 2.30 14.43 -5.07
C ILE A 178 1.24 14.51 -3.96
N ALA A 179 1.64 14.31 -2.68
CA ALA A 179 0.73 14.45 -1.55
C ALA A 179 0.14 15.87 -1.46
N LYS A 180 0.97 16.91 -1.65
CA LYS A 180 0.53 18.30 -1.70
C LYS A 180 -0.42 18.54 -2.88
N LEU A 181 -0.06 18.03 -4.06
CA LEU A 181 -0.89 18.15 -5.27
C LEU A 181 -2.30 17.59 -5.04
N HIS A 182 -2.41 16.42 -4.41
CA HIS A 182 -3.70 15.83 -4.08
C HIS A 182 -4.55 16.77 -3.21
N LYS A 183 -3.95 17.35 -2.16
CA LYS A 183 -4.63 18.32 -1.28
C LYS A 183 -5.05 19.59 -2.04
N ASP A 184 -4.19 20.11 -2.91
CA ASP A 184 -4.44 21.35 -3.65
C ASP A 184 -5.54 21.19 -4.72
N ILE A 185 -5.69 19.98 -5.30
CA ILE A 185 -6.76 19.68 -6.27
C ILE A 185 -8.07 19.35 -5.56
N GLY A 186 -8.03 18.64 -4.43
CA GLY A 186 -9.13 18.39 -3.49
C GLY A 186 -10.32 17.57 -4.00
N THR A 187 -10.70 17.70 -5.27
CA THR A 187 -11.90 17.06 -5.84
C THR A 187 -11.63 15.88 -6.77
N ALA A 188 -10.41 15.75 -7.27
CA ALA A 188 -10.04 14.67 -8.17
C ALA A 188 -9.53 13.46 -7.39
N SER A 189 -10.03 12.27 -7.73
CA SER A 189 -9.54 11.03 -7.16
C SER A 189 -8.21 10.64 -7.79
N MET A 190 -7.37 9.92 -7.05
CA MET A 190 -6.09 9.43 -7.54
C MET A 190 -6.00 7.92 -7.38
N ILE A 191 -5.57 7.22 -8.43
CA ILE A 191 -5.13 5.82 -8.34
C ILE A 191 -3.63 5.79 -8.63
N TYR A 192 -2.88 5.21 -7.72
CA TYR A 192 -1.43 5.17 -7.75
C TYR A 192 -0.96 3.72 -7.64
N VAL A 193 -0.15 3.27 -8.57
CA VAL A 193 0.48 1.95 -8.54
C VAL A 193 1.91 2.08 -8.05
N THR A 194 2.29 1.29 -7.09
CA THR A 194 3.67 1.18 -6.61
C THR A 194 3.99 -0.23 -6.09
N HIS A 195 5.27 -0.55 -6.02
CA HIS A 195 5.81 -1.68 -5.27
C HIS A 195 6.46 -1.23 -3.95
N ASP A 196 6.56 0.08 -3.70
CA ASP A 196 7.15 0.67 -2.50
C ASP A 196 6.06 0.84 -1.42
N GLN A 197 6.23 0.12 -0.29
CA GLN A 197 5.29 0.18 0.83
C GLN A 197 5.29 1.55 1.52
N VAL A 198 6.43 2.26 1.55
CA VAL A 198 6.52 3.58 2.18
C VAL A 198 5.71 4.59 1.39
N GLU A 199 5.70 4.49 0.05
CA GLU A 199 4.82 5.31 -0.79
C GLU A 199 3.36 5.03 -0.47
N ALA A 200 2.97 3.75 -0.41
CA ALA A 200 1.59 3.36 -0.11
C ALA A 200 1.15 3.85 1.28
N MET A 201 1.95 3.58 2.31
CA MET A 201 1.61 3.96 3.70
C MET A 201 1.55 5.47 3.93
N THR A 202 2.27 6.28 3.11
CA THR A 202 2.33 7.74 3.28
C THR A 202 1.37 8.53 2.40
N LEU A 203 1.03 8.01 1.22
CA LEU A 203 0.21 8.73 0.24
C LEU A 203 -1.26 8.35 0.30
N ALA A 204 -1.57 7.09 0.67
CA ALA A 204 -2.90 6.55 0.51
C ALA A 204 -3.88 6.99 1.59
N ASP A 205 -5.09 7.38 1.19
CA ASP A 205 -6.26 7.31 2.06
C ASP A 205 -6.68 5.85 2.25
N LYS A 206 -6.58 5.04 1.17
CA LYS A 206 -6.83 3.60 1.20
C LYS A 206 -5.83 2.84 0.32
N ILE A 207 -5.46 1.65 0.78
CA ILE A 207 -4.59 0.72 0.07
C ILE A 207 -5.45 -0.45 -0.45
N VAL A 208 -5.23 -0.83 -1.70
CA VAL A 208 -5.69 -2.10 -2.28
C VAL A 208 -4.49 -3.02 -2.39
N LEU A 209 -4.38 -4.00 -1.52
CA LEU A 209 -3.37 -5.04 -1.64
C LEU A 209 -3.90 -6.16 -2.53
N LEU A 210 -3.16 -6.47 -3.59
CA LEU A 210 -3.53 -7.50 -4.55
C LEU A 210 -2.85 -8.83 -4.25
N ASN A 211 -3.61 -9.92 -4.36
CA ASN A 211 -3.13 -11.29 -4.38
C ASN A 211 -2.30 -11.60 -5.63
N ALA A 212 -1.47 -12.63 -5.57
CA ALA A 212 -0.72 -13.11 -6.71
C ALA A 212 -0.78 -14.65 -6.83
N GLY A 213 -0.50 -15.17 -8.02
CA GLY A 213 -0.43 -16.62 -8.25
C GLY A 213 -1.77 -17.34 -8.01
N GLU A 214 -1.71 -18.48 -7.34
CA GLU A 214 -2.88 -19.33 -7.07
C GLU A 214 -3.92 -18.66 -6.18
N ALA A 215 -3.51 -17.77 -5.28
CA ALA A 215 -4.43 -17.03 -4.42
C ALA A 215 -5.43 -16.19 -5.23
N VAL A 216 -5.03 -15.66 -6.40
CA VAL A 216 -5.96 -14.95 -7.29
C VAL A 216 -7.09 -15.87 -7.75
N GLN A 217 -6.77 -17.13 -8.06
CA GLN A 217 -7.78 -18.09 -8.55
C GLN A 217 -8.70 -18.59 -7.44
N ARG A 218 -8.19 -18.70 -6.21
CA ARG A 218 -8.95 -19.17 -5.05
C ARG A 218 -9.80 -18.06 -4.44
N ASP A 219 -9.19 -16.91 -4.15
CA ASP A 219 -9.75 -15.87 -3.28
C ASP A 219 -10.14 -14.58 -4.03
N GLY A 220 -9.76 -14.46 -5.31
CA GLY A 220 -9.88 -13.23 -6.09
C GLY A 220 -8.63 -12.34 -6.02
N SER A 221 -8.65 -11.24 -6.78
CA SER A 221 -7.47 -10.38 -6.92
C SER A 221 -7.22 -9.48 -5.72
N VAL A 222 -8.24 -9.12 -4.93
CA VAL A 222 -8.09 -8.21 -3.78
C VAL A 222 -7.90 -9.02 -2.51
N ALA A 223 -6.72 -8.90 -1.88
CA ALA A 223 -6.44 -9.53 -0.59
C ALA A 223 -7.06 -8.74 0.57
N GLN A 224 -6.84 -7.42 0.58
CA GLN A 224 -7.46 -6.50 1.55
C GLN A 224 -7.54 -5.09 0.95
N PHE A 225 -8.58 -4.36 1.33
CA PHE A 225 -8.79 -2.96 1.00
C PHE A 225 -9.18 -2.20 2.26
N GLY A 226 -8.49 -1.10 2.57
CA GLY A 226 -8.74 -0.29 3.75
C GLY A 226 -7.70 0.81 3.95
N ALA A 227 -7.81 1.52 5.08
CA ALA A 227 -6.83 2.53 5.46
C ALA A 227 -5.44 1.89 5.72
N PRO A 228 -4.32 2.60 5.47
CA PRO A 228 -2.98 2.07 5.67
C PRO A 228 -2.77 1.41 7.04
N LEU A 229 -3.15 2.10 8.13
CA LEU A 229 -3.00 1.58 9.49
C LEU A 229 -3.94 0.41 9.79
N GLU A 230 -5.08 0.31 9.10
CA GLU A 230 -5.97 -0.85 9.21
C GLU A 230 -5.28 -2.11 8.66
N LEU A 231 -4.66 -2.04 7.48
CA LEU A 231 -3.91 -3.17 6.92
C LEU A 231 -2.72 -3.54 7.80
N TYR A 232 -2.08 -2.56 8.43
CA TYR A 232 -0.92 -2.76 9.29
C TYR A 232 -1.29 -3.43 10.64
N HIS A 233 -2.34 -2.94 11.33
CA HIS A 233 -2.73 -3.39 12.66
C HIS A 233 -3.78 -4.51 12.64
N HIS A 234 -4.59 -4.60 11.57
CA HIS A 234 -5.68 -5.56 11.41
C HIS A 234 -5.62 -6.28 10.06
N PRO A 235 -4.49 -6.95 9.75
CA PRO A 235 -4.39 -7.75 8.53
C PRO A 235 -5.40 -8.90 8.59
N VAL A 236 -6.11 -9.15 7.49
CA VAL A 236 -7.13 -10.22 7.44
C VAL A 236 -6.51 -11.62 7.36
N ASN A 237 -5.25 -11.72 6.92
CA ASN A 237 -4.54 -12.99 6.81
C ASN A 237 -3.01 -12.79 6.89
N LYS A 238 -2.29 -13.90 6.94
CA LYS A 238 -0.83 -13.95 7.05
C LYS A 238 -0.12 -13.31 5.84
N PHE A 239 -0.71 -13.42 4.65
CA PHE A 239 -0.16 -12.76 3.46
C PHE A 239 -0.15 -11.24 3.62
N VAL A 240 -1.27 -10.63 4.02
CA VAL A 240 -1.36 -9.18 4.28
C VAL A 240 -0.40 -8.76 5.37
N ALA A 241 -0.37 -9.50 6.49
CA ALA A 241 0.52 -9.24 7.63
C ALA A 241 2.01 -9.26 7.24
N GLY A 242 2.39 -10.20 6.38
CA GLY A 242 3.77 -10.35 5.89
C GLY A 242 4.13 -9.41 4.74
N PHE A 243 3.12 -8.90 4.02
CA PHE A 243 3.37 -7.96 2.93
C PHE A 243 3.48 -6.53 3.44
N ILE A 244 2.62 -6.11 4.37
CA ILE A 244 2.58 -4.74 4.91
C ILE A 244 3.52 -4.63 6.12
N GLY A 245 4.52 -3.76 6.02
CA GLY A 245 5.53 -3.49 7.02
C GLY A 245 6.95 -3.85 6.55
N SER A 246 7.93 -3.03 6.96
CA SER A 246 9.36 -3.23 6.66
C SER A 246 10.17 -2.95 7.92
N PRO A 247 10.85 -3.98 8.47
CA PRO A 247 10.86 -5.38 8.03
C PRO A 247 9.50 -6.08 8.14
N LYS A 248 9.41 -7.27 7.52
CA LYS A 248 8.19 -8.09 7.55
C LYS A 248 7.86 -8.55 8.97
N MET A 249 6.57 -8.82 9.23
CA MET A 249 6.12 -9.46 10.46
C MET A 249 6.84 -10.80 10.67
N ASN A 250 7.27 -11.07 11.90
CA ASN A 250 7.76 -12.39 12.30
C ASN A 250 6.60 -13.37 12.41
N PHE A 251 6.80 -14.59 11.94
CA PHE A 251 5.84 -15.68 12.05
C PHE A 251 6.48 -16.85 12.78
N ILE A 252 5.86 -17.29 13.86
CA ILE A 252 6.37 -18.32 14.76
C ILE A 252 5.32 -19.42 14.87
N ALA A 253 5.70 -20.66 14.56
CA ALA A 253 4.82 -21.81 14.69
C ALA A 253 4.47 -22.05 16.16
N ALA A 254 3.21 -22.32 16.45
CA ALA A 254 2.71 -22.55 17.79
C ALA A 254 1.53 -23.52 17.81
N ARG A 255 1.17 -24.03 19.00
CA ARG A 255 -0.05 -24.81 19.22
C ARG A 255 -0.95 -24.10 20.21
N LEU A 256 -2.24 -24.02 19.88
CA LEU A 256 -3.24 -23.41 20.77
C LEU A 256 -3.43 -24.27 22.01
N VAL A 257 -3.21 -23.71 23.19
CA VAL A 257 -3.44 -24.38 24.47
C VAL A 257 -4.86 -24.14 24.98
N ARG A 258 -5.25 -22.86 24.99
CA ARG A 258 -6.59 -22.40 25.41
C ARG A 258 -6.92 -21.06 24.78
N ALA A 259 -8.21 -20.78 24.62
CA ALA A 259 -8.69 -19.50 24.16
C ALA A 259 -10.02 -19.14 24.81
N ASP A 260 -10.18 -17.86 25.11
CA ASP A 260 -11.45 -17.25 25.48
C ASP A 260 -11.79 -16.07 24.55
N ALA A 261 -12.77 -15.24 24.94
CA ALA A 261 -13.23 -14.12 24.12
C ALA A 261 -12.22 -12.96 24.02
N ARG A 262 -11.16 -12.97 24.83
CA ARG A 262 -10.22 -11.85 24.94
C ARG A 262 -8.76 -12.28 24.79
N LEU A 263 -8.45 -13.50 25.16
CA LEU A 263 -7.09 -13.98 25.26
C LEU A 263 -6.95 -15.39 24.69
N ALA A 264 -5.98 -15.60 23.85
CA ALA A 264 -5.54 -16.92 23.43
C ALA A 264 -4.15 -17.23 24.00
N THR A 265 -3.95 -18.44 24.50
CA THR A 265 -2.65 -18.95 24.94
C THR A 265 -2.16 -19.97 23.93
N ALA A 266 -1.02 -19.73 23.32
CA ALA A 266 -0.39 -20.65 22.36
C ALA A 266 1.02 -21.02 22.85
N ARG A 267 1.43 -22.27 22.60
CA ARG A 267 2.74 -22.80 23.02
C ARG A 267 3.74 -22.71 21.89
N VAL A 268 4.86 -22.03 22.15
CA VAL A 268 6.05 -21.93 21.30
C VAL A 268 7.17 -22.72 21.96
N GLY A 269 7.53 -23.88 21.44
CA GLY A 269 8.41 -24.81 22.16
C GLY A 269 7.84 -25.14 23.53
N ASP A 270 8.59 -24.81 24.61
CA ASP A 270 8.17 -25.02 25.99
C ASP A 270 7.53 -23.79 26.65
N VAL A 271 7.40 -22.68 25.92
CA VAL A 271 6.90 -21.41 26.46
C VAL A 271 5.45 -21.17 26.05
N GLU A 272 4.61 -20.84 27.01
CA GLU A 272 3.24 -20.37 26.76
C GLU A 272 3.24 -18.86 26.52
N CYS A 273 2.78 -18.47 25.32
CA CYS A 273 2.61 -17.08 24.90
C CYS A 273 1.12 -16.74 24.86
N GLN A 274 0.75 -15.62 25.47
CA GLN A 274 -0.59 -15.08 25.47
C GLN A 274 -0.73 -14.00 24.42
N ALA A 275 -1.80 -14.02 23.65
CA ALA A 275 -2.14 -13.01 22.64
C ALA A 275 -3.55 -12.48 22.89
N GLU A 276 -3.74 -11.17 22.81
CA GLU A 276 -5.05 -10.53 22.97
C GLU A 276 -5.89 -10.65 21.68
N VAL A 277 -6.40 -11.87 21.46
CA VAL A 277 -7.22 -12.23 20.31
C VAL A 277 -8.38 -13.15 20.72
N ASP A 278 -9.49 -13.08 19.99
CA ASP A 278 -10.62 -14.02 20.12
C ASP A 278 -10.39 -15.25 19.23
N ALA A 279 -9.91 -16.32 19.81
CA ALA A 279 -9.67 -17.59 19.12
C ALA A 279 -10.63 -18.73 19.57
N ARG A 280 -11.76 -18.41 20.19
CA ARG A 280 -12.74 -19.42 20.71
C ARG A 280 -13.26 -20.41 19.66
N LYS A 281 -13.21 -20.02 18.39
CA LYS A 281 -13.65 -20.87 17.27
C LYS A 281 -12.65 -21.95 16.88
N LEU A 282 -11.42 -21.86 17.37
CA LEU A 282 -10.39 -22.84 17.07
C LEU A 282 -10.46 -23.98 18.11
N PRO A 283 -10.23 -25.22 17.68
CA PRO A 283 -10.14 -26.36 18.62
C PRO A 283 -8.89 -26.25 19.49
N ALA A 284 -8.94 -26.83 20.68
CA ALA A 284 -7.74 -27.01 21.49
C ALA A 284 -6.71 -27.84 20.70
N ASP A 285 -5.42 -27.55 20.93
CA ASP A 285 -4.27 -28.18 20.24
C ASP A 285 -4.19 -27.90 18.73
N ALA A 286 -4.96 -26.91 18.21
CA ALA A 286 -4.87 -26.49 16.82
C ALA A 286 -3.47 -25.95 16.51
N GLU A 287 -2.97 -26.26 15.31
CA GLU A 287 -1.79 -25.61 14.77
C GLU A 287 -2.12 -24.16 14.42
N VAL A 288 -1.32 -23.24 14.95
CA VAL A 288 -1.50 -21.80 14.75
C VAL A 288 -0.15 -21.14 14.47
N THR A 289 -0.19 -19.94 13.91
CA THR A 289 1.01 -19.10 13.76
C THR A 289 0.84 -17.83 14.59
N LEU A 290 1.80 -17.56 15.49
CA LEU A 290 1.90 -16.27 16.14
C LEU A 290 2.62 -15.29 15.22
N GLY A 291 2.08 -14.08 15.09
CA GLY A 291 2.69 -12.97 14.34
C GLY A 291 3.08 -11.85 15.28
N VAL A 292 4.29 -11.34 15.14
CA VAL A 292 4.75 -10.15 15.88
C VAL A 292 5.63 -9.27 14.99
N ARG A 293 5.39 -7.96 15.04
CA ARG A 293 6.22 -7.04 14.25
C ARG A 293 7.58 -6.83 14.90
N PRO A 294 8.67 -6.67 14.10
CA PRO A 294 10.02 -6.51 14.61
C PRO A 294 10.21 -5.40 15.65
N GLU A 295 9.50 -4.29 15.50
CA GLU A 295 9.52 -3.14 16.40
C GLU A 295 8.74 -3.33 17.71
N HIS A 296 7.91 -4.38 17.80
CA HIS A 296 7.17 -4.71 19.00
C HIS A 296 7.85 -5.79 19.85
N VAL A 297 8.83 -6.51 19.27
CA VAL A 297 9.62 -7.49 20.04
C VAL A 297 10.56 -6.74 20.98
N GLN A 298 10.55 -7.11 22.26
CA GLN A 298 11.37 -6.48 23.29
C GLN A 298 12.45 -7.44 23.79
N ILE A 299 13.62 -6.91 24.09
CA ILE A 299 14.68 -7.69 24.74
C ILE A 299 14.36 -7.71 26.25
N ALA A 300 14.19 -8.92 26.80
CA ALA A 300 13.93 -9.12 28.22
C ALA A 300 15.24 -9.42 28.98
N ALA A 301 15.34 -8.90 30.21
CA ALA A 301 16.48 -9.18 31.08
C ALA A 301 16.35 -10.50 31.83
N THR A 302 15.11 -10.99 32.03
CA THR A 302 14.79 -12.18 32.82
C THR A 302 13.71 -13.02 32.14
N PRO A 303 13.70 -14.35 32.37
CA PRO A 303 12.59 -15.20 31.94
C PRO A 303 11.26 -14.76 32.57
N GLY A 304 10.18 -14.96 31.82
CA GLY A 304 8.83 -14.60 32.26
C GLY A 304 7.76 -15.04 31.28
N PRO A 305 6.50 -14.66 31.49
CA PRO A 305 5.43 -14.91 30.53
C PRO A 305 5.76 -14.25 29.17
N ASN A 306 5.43 -14.90 28.08
CA ASN A 306 5.70 -14.43 26.72
C ASN A 306 7.19 -14.21 26.41
N VAL A 307 8.12 -14.79 27.18
CA VAL A 307 9.56 -14.64 26.95
C VAL A 307 10.14 -15.91 26.38
N VAL A 308 10.62 -15.84 25.14
CA VAL A 308 11.23 -16.96 24.41
C VAL A 308 12.73 -16.71 24.28
N THR A 309 13.54 -17.75 24.51
CA THR A 309 14.99 -17.66 24.35
C THR A 309 15.40 -18.04 22.94
N GLY A 310 16.34 -17.30 22.38
CA GLY A 310 16.97 -17.59 21.09
C GLY A 310 18.45 -17.24 21.08
N LEU A 311 19.13 -17.58 19.98
CA LEU A 311 20.53 -17.23 19.74
C LEU A 311 20.63 -16.15 18.68
N VAL A 312 21.41 -15.09 18.94
CA VAL A 312 21.66 -14.04 17.95
C VAL A 312 22.46 -14.62 16.80
N ALA A 313 21.83 -14.76 15.64
CA ALA A 313 22.43 -15.30 14.43
C ALA A 313 23.16 -14.21 13.61
N PHE A 314 22.62 -13.00 13.58
CA PHE A 314 23.18 -11.88 12.85
C PHE A 314 22.74 -10.54 13.46
N VAL A 315 23.56 -9.49 13.30
CA VAL A 315 23.27 -8.11 13.73
C VAL A 315 23.56 -7.17 12.57
N GLU A 316 22.57 -6.39 12.18
CA GLU A 316 22.68 -5.34 11.17
C GLU A 316 22.55 -3.98 11.85
N GLN A 317 23.57 -3.11 11.70
CA GLN A 317 23.58 -1.78 12.33
C GLN A 317 23.48 -0.70 11.25
N LEU A 318 22.37 0.04 11.23
CA LEU A 318 22.10 1.09 10.25
C LEU A 318 22.32 2.52 10.82
N GLY A 319 22.79 2.62 12.06
CA GLY A 319 23.02 3.89 12.75
C GLY A 319 21.79 4.40 13.51
N GLU A 320 20.68 4.62 12.85
CA GLU A 320 19.41 5.01 13.50
C GLU A 320 18.72 3.84 14.21
N ALA A 321 18.92 2.64 13.71
CA ALA A 321 18.36 1.41 14.25
C ALA A 321 19.33 0.25 14.03
N SER A 322 19.18 -0.81 14.84
CA SER A 322 19.81 -2.10 14.63
C SER A 322 18.76 -3.18 14.47
N TYR A 323 19.03 -4.15 13.60
CA TYR A 323 18.20 -5.33 13.45
C TYR A 323 18.98 -6.55 13.95
N LEU A 324 18.37 -7.24 14.94
CA LEU A 324 18.88 -8.49 15.45
C LEU A 324 18.08 -9.62 14.81
N TYR A 325 18.76 -10.59 14.24
CA TYR A 325 18.18 -11.80 13.70
C TYR A 325 18.43 -12.92 14.69
N VAL A 326 17.40 -13.35 15.39
CA VAL A 326 17.48 -14.28 16.51
C VAL A 326 16.86 -15.62 16.11
N ARG A 327 17.64 -16.70 16.19
CA ARG A 327 17.15 -18.06 15.91
C ARG A 327 16.57 -18.67 17.15
N LEU A 328 15.30 -19.04 17.09
CA LEU A 328 14.63 -19.76 18.15
C LEU A 328 14.97 -21.25 18.13
N ALA A 329 14.64 -21.97 19.20
CA ALA A 329 14.87 -23.42 19.32
C ALA A 329 14.17 -24.24 18.23
N GLY A 330 13.00 -23.79 17.76
CA GLY A 330 12.26 -24.38 16.65
C GLY A 330 12.88 -24.14 15.26
N GLY A 331 13.95 -23.32 15.16
CA GLY A 331 14.64 -23.00 13.92
C GLY A 331 14.17 -21.72 13.24
N GLU A 332 13.05 -21.12 13.67
CA GLU A 332 12.53 -19.87 13.13
C GLU A 332 13.51 -18.71 13.40
N LEU A 333 13.60 -17.80 12.45
CA LEU A 333 14.38 -16.58 12.56
C LEU A 333 13.47 -15.42 12.89
N VAL A 334 13.62 -14.85 14.10
CA VAL A 334 12.88 -13.68 14.56
C VAL A 334 13.74 -12.44 14.38
N THR A 335 13.20 -11.44 13.67
CA THR A 335 13.81 -10.12 13.53
C THR A 335 13.35 -9.21 14.66
N VAL A 336 14.27 -8.57 15.35
CA VAL A 336 14.04 -7.57 16.39
C VAL A 336 14.57 -6.24 15.92
N ARG A 337 13.78 -5.17 16.05
CA ARG A 337 14.25 -3.82 15.76
C ARG A 337 14.53 -3.07 17.05
N GLU A 338 15.80 -2.70 17.25
CA GLU A 338 16.28 -1.88 18.37
C GLU A 338 16.59 -0.46 17.89
N SER A 339 16.36 0.54 18.75
CA SER A 339 16.76 1.92 18.46
C SER A 339 18.26 2.11 18.70
N GLY A 340 18.97 2.72 17.74
CA GLY A 340 20.40 2.99 17.83
C GLY A 340 21.26 1.72 17.67
N GLN A 341 22.37 1.65 18.42
CA GLN A 341 23.32 0.54 18.33
C GLN A 341 22.95 -0.60 19.27
N ALA A 342 22.81 -1.82 18.71
CA ALA A 342 22.68 -3.02 19.52
C ALA A 342 24.03 -3.36 20.20
N THR A 343 23.96 -3.71 21.49
CA THR A 343 25.13 -4.11 22.29
C THR A 343 25.32 -5.63 22.34
N VAL A 344 24.40 -6.40 21.79
CA VAL A 344 24.40 -7.86 21.85
C VAL A 344 25.28 -8.42 20.73
N ALA A 345 26.17 -9.35 21.08
CA ALA A 345 27.06 -10.00 20.12
C ALA A 345 26.40 -11.24 19.46
N VAL A 346 26.80 -11.53 18.22
CA VAL A 346 26.44 -12.76 17.52
C VAL A 346 26.87 -13.99 18.32
N GLY A 347 26.04 -15.01 18.39
CA GLY A 347 26.26 -16.25 19.16
C GLY A 347 25.79 -16.19 20.61
N ASN A 348 25.44 -15.01 21.13
CA ASN A 348 24.94 -14.89 22.49
C ASN A 348 23.45 -15.29 22.58
N PRO A 349 23.04 -15.97 23.69
CA PRO A 349 21.64 -16.17 23.98
C PRO A 349 20.97 -14.85 24.37
N ILE A 350 19.74 -14.69 23.91
CA ILE A 350 18.93 -13.50 24.19
C ILE A 350 17.49 -13.93 24.52
N GLN A 351 16.85 -13.19 25.39
CA GLN A 351 15.44 -13.40 25.75
C GLN A 351 14.59 -12.36 25.03
N LEU A 352 13.58 -12.83 24.30
CA LEU A 352 12.66 -12.02 23.52
C LEU A 352 11.28 -12.06 24.19
N HIS A 353 10.80 -10.92 24.61
CA HIS A 353 9.46 -10.74 25.11
C HIS A 353 8.52 -10.31 23.97
N PHE A 354 7.41 -11.01 23.84
CA PHE A 354 6.35 -10.72 22.88
C PHE A 354 5.13 -10.13 23.62
N PRO A 355 4.92 -8.79 23.61
CA PRO A 355 3.80 -8.18 24.32
C PRO A 355 2.46 -8.78 23.83
N PRO A 356 1.57 -9.20 24.75
CA PRO A 356 0.29 -9.82 24.41
C PRO A 356 -0.59 -9.01 23.47
N ASP A 357 -0.60 -7.68 23.67
CA ASP A 357 -1.34 -6.69 22.91
C ASP A 357 -0.77 -6.44 21.50
N SER A 358 0.45 -6.88 21.24
CA SER A 358 1.15 -6.72 19.96
C SER A 358 1.18 -8.00 19.14
N LEU A 359 0.73 -9.12 19.71
CA LEU A 359 0.65 -10.40 19.03
C LEU A 359 -0.58 -10.49 18.12
N HIS A 360 -0.37 -11.14 17.00
CA HIS A 360 -1.41 -11.65 16.09
C HIS A 360 -1.43 -13.17 16.16
N LEU A 361 -2.58 -13.77 15.86
CA LEU A 361 -2.72 -15.20 15.75
C LEU A 361 -3.42 -15.55 14.44
N PHE A 362 -2.83 -16.48 13.70
CA PHE A 362 -3.36 -16.98 12.43
C PHE A 362 -3.66 -18.47 12.57
N ASN A 363 -4.79 -18.91 12.01
CA ASN A 363 -5.15 -20.31 11.97
C ASN A 363 -4.37 -21.07 10.87
N ASP A 364 -4.62 -22.35 10.73
CA ASP A 364 -4.05 -23.26 9.72
C ASP A 364 -4.37 -22.85 8.27
N ALA A 365 -5.46 -22.10 8.06
CA ALA A 365 -5.82 -21.51 6.77
C ALA A 365 -5.20 -20.12 6.56
N ASP A 366 -4.22 -19.72 7.37
CA ASP A 366 -3.58 -18.40 7.37
C ASP A 366 -4.50 -17.20 7.64
N ILE A 367 -5.72 -17.42 8.14
CA ILE A 367 -6.70 -16.37 8.49
C ILE A 367 -6.37 -15.80 9.87
N ALA A 368 -6.36 -14.47 9.97
CA ALA A 368 -6.12 -13.80 11.24
C ALA A 368 -7.31 -13.92 12.20
N MET A 369 -7.02 -14.22 13.46
CA MET A 369 -8.02 -14.17 14.53
C MET A 369 -8.29 -12.72 14.93
N PRO A 370 -9.55 -12.36 15.24
CA PRO A 370 -9.90 -10.99 15.62
C PRO A 370 -9.12 -10.54 16.86
N ARG A 371 -8.45 -9.40 16.78
CA ARG A 371 -7.78 -8.77 17.92
C ARG A 371 -8.79 -8.17 18.87
N THR A 372 -8.55 -8.33 20.17
CA THR A 372 -9.43 -7.83 21.24
C THR A 372 -8.88 -6.56 21.89
N VAL A 373 -7.67 -6.15 21.51
CA VAL A 373 -7.08 -4.88 21.91
C VAL A 373 -7.98 -3.76 21.42
N GLY A 374 -8.37 -2.88 22.32
CA GLY A 374 -9.30 -1.79 22.03
C GLY A 374 -8.89 -0.97 20.83
N GLY A 375 -9.88 -0.52 20.04
CA GLY A 375 -9.70 0.24 18.80
C GLY A 375 -9.00 1.59 18.92
N ASP A 376 -8.24 1.84 19.98
CA ASP A 376 -7.58 3.09 20.31
C ASP A 376 -6.09 3.18 19.91
N LEU A 377 -5.53 2.15 19.27
CA LEU A 377 -4.22 2.32 18.61
C LEU A 377 -4.26 3.33 17.45
N LEU A 378 -5.45 3.74 17.00
CA LEU A 378 -5.67 4.85 16.08
C LEU A 378 -5.65 6.23 16.77
N SER A 379 -5.65 6.28 18.11
CA SER A 379 -5.67 7.51 18.92
C SER A 379 -4.31 7.92 19.49
N HIS A 380 -3.21 7.30 19.02
CA HIS A 380 -1.86 7.75 19.40
C HIS A 380 -1.64 9.21 18.94
N PRO A 381 -1.12 10.12 19.78
CA PRO A 381 -1.03 11.56 19.48
C PRO A 381 -0.13 11.94 18.30
N MET A 382 0.56 10.99 17.67
CA MET A 382 1.31 11.23 16.42
C MET A 382 0.42 11.31 15.17
N VAL A 383 -0.89 11.03 15.27
CA VAL A 383 -1.86 11.10 14.14
C VAL A 383 -2.80 12.31 14.28
N ALA A 384 -2.57 13.21 15.21
CA ALA A 384 -3.36 14.43 15.45
C ALA A 384 -3.23 15.50 14.34
N GLY A 385 -3.28 15.08 13.08
CA GLY A 385 -3.32 15.93 11.88
C GLY A 385 -4.30 15.46 10.80
N VAL A 386 -4.93 14.29 10.98
CA VAL A 386 -5.92 13.77 10.03
C VAL A 386 -7.24 13.57 10.76
N SER A 387 -8.16 14.53 10.61
CA SER A 387 -9.54 14.43 11.10
C SER A 387 -10.27 13.34 10.32
N ILE A 388 -10.40 12.15 10.91
CA ILE A 388 -11.27 11.09 10.40
C ILE A 388 -12.66 11.35 10.96
N THR A 389 -13.53 12.04 10.21
CA THR A 389 -14.96 12.14 10.51
C THR A 389 -15.59 10.75 10.31
N ARG A 390 -15.86 10.05 11.40
CA ARG A 390 -16.75 8.89 11.41
C ARG A 390 -18.17 9.36 11.04
N SER A 391 -18.68 8.98 9.86
CA SER A 391 -20.11 9.01 9.57
C SER A 391 -20.75 7.84 10.30
N ALA A 392 -21.27 8.10 11.49
CA ALA A 392 -22.20 7.20 12.16
C ALA A 392 -23.53 7.24 11.39
N LYS A 393 -23.84 6.22 10.61
CA LYS A 393 -25.22 5.93 10.21
C LYS A 393 -25.90 5.24 11.39
N THR A 394 -26.60 6.03 12.18
CA THR A 394 -27.62 5.55 13.11
C THR A 394 -28.78 4.98 12.29
N ALA A 395 -29.11 3.72 12.54
CA ALA A 395 -30.35 3.13 12.06
C ALA A 395 -31.53 3.73 12.85
N ALA A 396 -32.56 4.15 12.15
CA ALA A 396 -33.94 4.20 12.58
C ALA A 396 -34.80 3.70 11.41
#